data_5766921da8143d423354c6e388dbdfc7
#
_entry.id   5766921da8143d423354c6e388dbdfc7
#
_cell.length_a   1.000
_cell.length_b   1.000
_cell.length_c   1.000
_cell.angle_alpha   90.00
_cell.angle_beta   90.00
_cell.angle_gamma   90.00
#
_symmetry.space_group_name_H-M   'P 1'
#
loop_
_entity.id
_entity.type
_entity.pdbx_description
1 polymer ?
#
loop_
_entity_poly.entity_id
_entity_poly.type
_entity_poly.pdbx_seq_one_letter_code
_entity_poly.pdbx_strand_id
1 'polypeptide(L)'
;MDAFIDEHLGSKFGNIRFKAIVDAINDDVVWEFKCVDIIDVEHRLQVVIYAWIWHMICLEEHGPRKFKIMNIKTAEVQTLNPGDMTWINQIMILLLNAKFKKREMVSDDEFLEKCHNMHFTKNEAIF
;
A
#
# COMPACT_ATOMS: atom_id res chain seq x y z
N MET A 1 9.11 -3.27 11.89
CA MET A 1 9.25 -4.01 10.63
C MET A 1 9.73 -5.44 10.86
N ASP A 2 10.82 -5.63 11.58
CA ASP A 2 11.39 -6.97 11.79
C ASP A 2 10.44 -7.90 12.55
N ALA A 3 9.73 -7.40 13.56
CA ALA A 3 8.75 -8.21 14.29
C ALA A 3 7.62 -8.71 13.40
N PHE A 4 7.15 -7.89 12.47
CA PHE A 4 6.14 -8.29 11.51
C PHE A 4 6.66 -9.40 10.59
N ILE A 5 7.88 -9.24 10.07
CA ILE A 5 8.52 -10.22 9.19
C ILE A 5 8.72 -11.55 9.95
N ASP A 6 9.23 -11.51 11.17
CA ASP A 6 9.45 -12.71 11.98
C ASP A 6 8.15 -13.46 12.27
N GLU A 7 7.09 -12.74 12.58
CA GLU A 7 5.79 -13.33 12.89
C GLU A 7 5.17 -14.02 11.67
N HIS A 8 5.25 -13.38 10.50
CA HIS A 8 4.49 -13.82 9.32
C HIS A 8 5.31 -14.58 8.28
N LEU A 9 6.62 -14.38 8.21
CA LEU A 9 7.49 -15.02 7.23
C LEU A 9 8.54 -15.95 7.87
N GLY A 10 8.88 -15.73 9.12
CA GLY A 10 9.92 -16.47 9.83
C GLY A 10 11.23 -15.67 9.92
N SER A 11 12.02 -15.99 10.94
CA SER A 11 13.22 -15.23 11.30
C SER A 11 14.28 -15.20 10.20
N LYS A 12 14.31 -16.21 9.32
CA LYS A 12 15.27 -16.26 8.20
C LYS A 12 15.08 -15.13 7.18
N PHE A 13 13.94 -14.43 7.21
CA PHE A 13 13.65 -13.31 6.33
C PHE A 13 13.85 -11.94 6.99
N GLY A 14 14.43 -11.89 8.20
CA GLY A 14 14.65 -10.65 8.95
C GLY A 14 15.56 -9.63 8.27
N ASN A 15 16.31 -10.04 7.23
CA ASN A 15 17.19 -9.16 6.47
C ASN A 15 16.51 -8.49 5.26
N ILE A 16 15.21 -8.71 5.08
CA ILE A 16 14.47 -8.09 3.99
C ILE A 16 14.50 -6.56 4.17
N ARG A 17 14.82 -5.87 3.08
CA ARG A 17 14.80 -4.41 3.03
C ARG A 17 13.70 -3.93 2.11
N PHE A 18 13.02 -2.87 2.53
CA PHE A 18 11.94 -2.24 1.79
C PHE A 18 12.36 -0.85 1.35
N LYS A 19 12.05 -0.53 0.10
CA LYS A 19 12.31 0.80 -0.44
C LYS A 19 11.06 1.26 -1.18
N ALA A 20 10.62 2.46 -0.88
CA ALA A 20 9.53 3.11 -1.58
C ALA A 20 9.97 4.51 -1.99
N ILE A 21 9.60 4.90 -3.21
CA ILE A 21 9.83 6.24 -3.72
C ILE A 21 8.46 6.82 -4.04
N VAL A 22 8.08 7.86 -3.31
CA VAL A 22 6.82 8.56 -3.52
C VAL A 22 7.04 9.80 -4.38
N ASP A 23 6.01 10.21 -5.11
CA ASP A 23 6.15 11.33 -6.05
C ASP A 23 6.25 12.68 -5.34
N ALA A 24 5.46 12.88 -4.29
CA ALA A 24 5.50 14.11 -3.53
C ALA A 24 4.99 13.92 -2.11
N ILE A 25 5.48 14.75 -1.20
CA ILE A 25 4.95 14.87 0.16
C ILE A 25 4.66 16.34 0.39
N ASN A 26 3.44 16.63 0.81
CA ASN A 26 3.02 17.98 1.15
C ASN A 26 2.29 17.93 2.49
N ASP A 27 2.83 18.60 3.51
CA ASP A 27 2.34 18.57 4.88
C ASP A 27 2.19 17.13 5.37
N ASP A 28 0.97 16.68 5.64
CA ASP A 28 0.67 15.34 6.12
C ASP A 28 0.17 14.39 5.03
N VAL A 29 0.30 14.78 3.75
CA VAL A 29 -0.19 14.00 2.61
C VAL A 29 0.97 13.50 1.77
N VAL A 30 0.96 12.20 1.49
CA VAL A 30 1.85 11.56 0.54
C VAL A 30 1.08 11.36 -0.76
N TRP A 31 1.61 11.87 -1.85
CA TRP A 31 0.97 11.87 -3.16
C TRP A 31 1.63 10.87 -4.10
N GLU A 32 0.80 10.15 -4.83
CA GLU A 32 1.19 9.38 -6.00
C GLU A 32 0.48 9.96 -7.21
N PHE A 33 1.23 10.39 -8.22
CA PHE A 33 0.68 10.97 -9.44
C PHE A 33 0.63 9.93 -10.55
N LYS A 34 -0.49 9.89 -11.24
CA LYS A 34 -0.68 9.03 -12.42
C LYS A 34 -1.22 9.85 -13.57
N CYS A 35 -0.95 9.40 -14.79
CA CYS A 35 -1.51 10.01 -15.99
C CYS A 35 -2.06 8.85 -16.86
N VAL A 36 -3.24 8.37 -16.48
CA VAL A 36 -3.85 7.18 -17.04
C VAL A 36 -5.34 7.40 -17.30
N ASP A 37 -5.94 6.56 -18.14
CA ASP A 37 -7.37 6.65 -18.39
C ASP A 37 -8.18 6.31 -17.15
N ILE A 38 -7.76 5.26 -16.42
CA ILE A 38 -8.44 4.77 -15.23
C ILE A 38 -7.39 4.39 -14.19
N ILE A 39 -7.59 4.83 -12.95
CA ILE A 39 -6.81 4.35 -11.82
C ILE A 39 -7.25 2.90 -11.55
N ASP A 40 -6.35 1.95 -11.69
CA ASP A 40 -6.65 0.54 -11.52
C ASP A 40 -6.12 -0.02 -10.19
N VAL A 41 -6.30 -1.32 -10.04
CA VAL A 41 -5.92 -2.05 -8.82
C VAL A 41 -4.41 -2.00 -8.56
N GLU A 42 -3.60 -2.02 -9.60
CA GLU A 42 -2.13 -1.95 -9.44
C GLU A 42 -1.69 -0.60 -8.88
N HIS A 43 -2.30 0.47 -9.35
CA HIS A 43 -2.01 1.82 -8.84
C HIS A 43 -2.37 1.93 -7.36
N ARG A 44 -3.52 1.41 -6.98
CA ARG A 44 -3.96 1.43 -5.58
C ARG A 44 -3.09 0.54 -4.70
N LEU A 45 -2.70 -0.64 -5.18
CA LEU A 45 -1.81 -1.53 -4.44
C LEU A 45 -0.46 -0.87 -4.15
N GLN A 46 0.08 -0.12 -5.10
CA GLN A 46 1.32 0.62 -4.90
C GLN A 46 1.22 1.59 -3.72
N VAL A 47 0.11 2.31 -3.63
CA VAL A 47 -0.13 3.26 -2.53
C VAL A 47 -0.32 2.51 -1.20
N VAL A 48 -0.99 1.38 -1.21
CA VAL A 48 -1.13 0.53 -0.02
C VAL A 48 0.23 0.06 0.50
N ILE A 49 1.12 -0.34 -0.40
CA ILE A 49 2.47 -0.74 -0.03
C ILE A 49 3.23 0.44 0.61
N TYR A 50 3.13 1.63 0.02
CA TYR A 50 3.76 2.83 0.59
C TYR A 50 3.22 3.15 1.98
N ALA A 51 1.90 3.06 2.17
CA ALA A 51 1.27 3.32 3.45
C ALA A 51 1.72 2.31 4.51
N TRP A 52 1.85 1.04 4.13
CA TRP A 52 2.33 0.00 5.02
C TRP A 52 3.78 0.25 5.44
N ILE A 53 4.65 0.58 4.48
CA ILE A 53 6.06 0.91 4.77
C ILE A 53 6.14 2.10 5.70
N TRP A 54 5.35 3.15 5.44
CA TRP A 54 5.31 4.33 6.32
C TRP A 54 4.93 3.95 7.74
N HIS A 55 3.85 3.18 7.88
CA HIS A 55 3.35 2.74 9.18
C HIS A 55 4.39 1.93 9.95
N MET A 56 5.11 1.05 9.27
CA MET A 56 6.09 0.17 9.92
C MET A 56 7.42 0.85 10.24
N ILE A 57 7.82 1.84 9.48
CA ILE A 57 9.16 2.45 9.58
C ILE A 57 9.11 3.90 10.03
N CYS A 58 8.17 4.70 9.52
CA CYS A 58 8.20 6.16 9.66
C CYS A 58 7.21 6.70 10.69
N LEU A 59 6.19 5.96 11.04
CA LEU A 59 5.09 6.45 11.88
C LEU A 59 5.59 7.00 13.22
N GLU A 60 6.47 6.26 13.89
CA GLU A 60 6.97 6.63 15.21
C GLU A 60 7.76 7.93 15.18
N GLU A 61 8.59 8.12 14.17
CA GLU A 61 9.46 9.29 14.06
C GLU A 61 8.78 10.49 13.41
N HIS A 62 7.97 10.25 12.37
CA HIS A 62 7.40 11.31 11.53
C HIS A 62 5.89 11.49 11.69
N GLY A 63 5.22 10.61 12.44
CA GLY A 63 3.78 10.66 12.63
C GLY A 63 2.98 10.14 11.44
N PRO A 64 1.64 10.15 11.57
CA PRO A 64 0.77 9.61 10.52
C PRO A 64 0.75 10.50 9.28
N ARG A 65 0.48 9.87 8.13
CA ARG A 65 0.30 10.56 6.85
C ARG A 65 -0.95 10.03 6.17
N LYS A 66 -1.56 10.90 5.37
CA LYS A 66 -2.61 10.52 4.42
C LYS A 66 -1.96 10.13 3.12
N PHE A 67 -2.55 9.18 2.42
CA PHE A 67 -2.04 8.69 1.14
C PHE A 67 -3.10 8.88 0.07
N LYS A 68 -2.74 9.57 -1.00
CA LYS A 68 -3.65 9.90 -2.09
C LYS A 68 -3.02 9.62 -3.44
N ILE A 69 -3.88 9.23 -4.39
CA ILE A 69 -3.52 9.12 -5.80
C ILE A 69 -4.21 10.25 -6.54
N MET A 70 -3.46 11.00 -7.34
CA MET A 70 -4.03 11.99 -8.24
C MET A 70 -3.82 11.53 -9.68
N ASN A 71 -4.89 11.39 -10.42
CA ASN A 71 -4.81 11.16 -11.85
C ASN A 71 -4.83 12.49 -12.58
N ILE A 72 -3.69 12.91 -13.09
CA ILE A 72 -3.53 14.20 -13.76
C ILE A 72 -4.39 14.27 -15.02
N LYS A 73 -4.56 13.14 -15.71
CA LYS A 73 -5.33 13.09 -16.95
C LYS A 73 -6.82 13.36 -16.76
N THR A 74 -7.40 12.81 -15.69
CA THR A 74 -8.85 12.88 -15.45
C THR A 74 -9.23 13.82 -14.32
N ALA A 75 -8.26 14.35 -13.60
CA ALA A 75 -8.46 15.16 -12.40
C ALA A 75 -9.10 14.39 -11.24
N GLU A 76 -9.06 13.06 -11.27
CA GLU A 76 -9.56 12.21 -10.19
C GLU A 76 -8.57 12.13 -9.04
N VAL A 77 -9.07 12.18 -7.81
CA VAL A 77 -8.28 11.92 -6.61
C VAL A 77 -8.92 10.76 -5.84
N GLN A 78 -8.10 9.79 -5.46
CA GLN A 78 -8.51 8.71 -4.57
C GLN A 78 -7.70 8.78 -3.27
N THR A 79 -8.38 8.64 -2.15
CA THR A 79 -7.77 8.68 -0.82
C THR A 79 -7.84 7.32 -0.16
N LEU A 80 -6.71 6.83 0.32
CA LEU A 80 -6.62 5.58 1.06
C LEU A 80 -7.30 5.73 2.43
N ASN A 81 -8.11 4.76 2.79
CA ASN A 81 -8.74 4.64 4.11
C ASN A 81 -8.12 3.43 4.83
N PRO A 82 -7.03 3.60 5.59
CA PRO A 82 -6.32 2.46 6.17
C PRO A 82 -7.04 1.80 7.35
N GLY A 83 -7.94 2.53 8.01
CA GLY A 83 -8.57 2.03 9.22
C GLY A 83 -7.54 1.73 10.31
N ASP A 84 -7.64 0.56 10.92
CA ASP A 84 -6.71 0.07 11.95
C ASP A 84 -5.55 -0.74 11.36
N MET A 85 -5.32 -0.67 10.07
CA MET A 85 -4.29 -1.41 9.32
C MET A 85 -4.59 -2.91 9.12
N THR A 86 -5.69 -3.43 9.62
CA THR A 86 -5.96 -4.88 9.54
C THR A 86 -5.99 -5.37 8.09
N TRP A 87 -6.78 -4.72 7.24
CA TRP A 87 -6.89 -5.16 5.85
C TRP A 87 -5.60 -4.95 5.06
N ILE A 88 -4.86 -3.90 5.35
CA ILE A 88 -3.56 -3.63 4.71
C ILE A 88 -2.56 -4.72 5.11
N ASN A 89 -2.49 -5.08 6.39
CA ASN A 89 -1.62 -6.14 6.86
C ASN A 89 -1.95 -7.48 6.22
N GLN A 90 -3.23 -7.80 6.04
CA GLN A 90 -3.65 -9.02 5.35
C GLN A 90 -3.13 -9.09 3.91
N ILE A 91 -3.25 -7.99 3.16
CA ILE A 91 -2.73 -7.90 1.80
C ILE A 91 -1.21 -8.08 1.79
N MET A 92 -0.52 -7.40 2.70
CA MET A 92 0.94 -7.48 2.76
C MET A 92 1.44 -8.87 3.15
N ILE A 93 0.75 -9.57 4.06
CA ILE A 93 1.08 -10.94 4.40
C ILE A 93 1.01 -11.84 3.17
N LEU A 94 -0.05 -11.73 2.38
CA LEU A 94 -0.22 -12.53 1.18
C LEU A 94 0.85 -12.20 0.14
N LEU A 95 1.11 -10.93 -0.08
CA LEU A 95 2.10 -10.48 -1.05
C LEU A 95 3.51 -10.95 -0.69
N LEU A 96 3.90 -10.79 0.57
CA LEU A 96 5.23 -11.17 1.04
C LEU A 96 5.41 -12.67 1.05
N ASN A 97 4.38 -13.43 1.43
CA ASN A 97 4.44 -14.89 1.36
C ASN A 97 4.62 -15.37 -0.09
N ALA A 98 3.85 -14.81 -1.02
CA ALA A 98 3.96 -15.17 -2.43
C ALA A 98 5.36 -14.88 -2.98
N LYS A 99 5.94 -13.75 -2.60
CA LYS A 99 7.22 -13.31 -3.13
C LYS A 99 8.41 -14.03 -2.50
N PHE A 100 8.42 -14.20 -1.18
CA PHE A 100 9.61 -14.63 -0.45
C PHE A 100 9.58 -16.09 -0.02
N LYS A 101 8.40 -16.64 0.27
CA LYS A 101 8.30 -18.07 0.61
C LYS A 101 8.13 -18.96 -0.59
N LYS A 102 7.73 -18.40 -1.73
CA LYS A 102 7.45 -19.13 -2.98
C LYS A 102 6.47 -20.30 -2.76
N ARG A 103 5.52 -20.10 -1.83
CA ARG A 103 4.47 -21.06 -1.55
C ARG A 103 3.13 -20.51 -2.00
N GLU A 104 2.31 -21.38 -2.57
CA GLU A 104 0.93 -21.06 -2.81
C GLU A 104 0.18 -21.10 -1.48
N MET A 105 -0.03 -19.95 -0.87
CA MET A 105 -0.81 -19.80 0.34
C MET A 105 -2.27 -19.53 0.03
N VAL A 106 -2.51 -18.83 -1.06
CA VAL A 106 -3.83 -18.51 -1.60
C VAL A 106 -3.73 -18.51 -3.10
N SER A 107 -4.83 -18.74 -3.80
CA SER A 107 -4.89 -18.63 -5.24
C SER A 107 -4.70 -17.17 -5.66
N ASP A 108 -4.23 -16.96 -6.90
CA ASP A 108 -4.13 -15.62 -7.48
C ASP A 108 -5.50 -14.92 -7.48
N ASP A 109 -6.57 -15.66 -7.71
CA ASP A 109 -7.94 -15.12 -7.70
C ASP A 109 -8.31 -14.58 -6.33
N GLU A 110 -7.95 -15.25 -5.26
CA GLU A 110 -8.21 -14.80 -3.89
C GLU A 110 -7.43 -13.54 -3.57
N PHE A 111 -6.16 -13.46 -3.96
CA PHE A 111 -5.35 -12.27 -3.79
C PHE A 111 -5.93 -11.09 -4.56
N LEU A 112 -6.29 -11.30 -5.84
CA LEU A 112 -6.90 -10.26 -6.66
C LEU A 112 -8.22 -9.77 -6.08
N GLU A 113 -9.05 -10.68 -5.55
CA GLU A 113 -10.30 -10.29 -4.90
C GLU A 113 -10.05 -9.37 -3.71
N LYS A 114 -9.07 -9.68 -2.87
CA LYS A 114 -8.69 -8.81 -1.75
C LYS A 114 -8.19 -7.45 -2.24
N CYS A 115 -7.42 -7.42 -3.32
CA CYS A 115 -6.94 -6.16 -3.89
C CYS A 115 -8.08 -5.32 -4.47
N HIS A 116 -9.09 -5.94 -5.08
CA HIS A 116 -10.27 -5.22 -5.57
C HIS A 116 -11.09 -4.59 -4.44
N ASN A 117 -11.02 -5.16 -3.25
CA ASN A 117 -11.76 -4.68 -2.07
C ASN A 117 -10.94 -3.72 -1.20
N MET A 118 -9.84 -3.18 -1.69
CA MET A 118 -9.07 -2.17 -0.99
C MET A 118 -9.90 -0.91 -0.73
N HIS A 119 -9.69 -0.32 0.45
CA HIS A 119 -10.54 0.77 0.93
C HIS A 119 -9.99 2.13 0.48
N PHE A 120 -10.55 2.64 -0.60
CA PHE A 120 -10.24 3.98 -1.10
C PHE A 120 -11.53 4.79 -1.24
N THR A 121 -11.46 6.06 -0.90
CA THR A 121 -12.52 7.02 -1.17
C THR A 121 -12.17 7.76 -2.46
N LYS A 122 -13.09 7.71 -3.42
CA LYS A 122 -12.92 8.39 -4.69
C LYS A 122 -13.47 9.80 -4.58
N ASN A 123 -12.61 10.79 -4.83
CA ASN A 123 -12.98 12.20 -4.82
C ASN A 123 -12.78 12.79 -6.20
N GLU A 124 -13.62 13.76 -6.56
CA GLU A 124 -13.39 14.55 -7.77
C GLU A 124 -12.27 15.55 -7.49
N ALA A 125 -11.39 15.73 -8.46
CA ALA A 125 -10.32 16.70 -8.32
C ALA A 125 -10.84 18.12 -8.43
N ILE A 126 -10.17 19.02 -7.75
CA ILE A 126 -10.55 20.43 -7.63
C ILE A 126 -9.71 21.26 -8.62
N PHE A 127 -9.71 20.92 -9.85
CA PHE A 127 -9.05 21.76 -10.85
C PHE A 127 -10.02 22.71 -11.50
#